data_392f7924c2184bf35541d44e446b35ab
#
_entry.id   392f7924c2184bf35541d44e446b35ab
#
_cell.length_a   1.000
_cell.length_b   1.000
_cell.length_c   1.000
_cell.angle_alpha   90.00
_cell.angle_beta   90.00
_cell.angle_gamma   90.00
#
_symmetry.space_group_name_H-M   'P 1'
#
loop_
_entity.id
_entity.type
_entity.pdbx_description
1 polymer ?
#
loop_
_entity_poly.entity_id
_entity_poly.type
_entity_poly.pdbx_seq_one_letter_code
_entity_poly.pdbx_strand_id
1 'polypeptide(L)'
;MELTDEKIELNGMIHKGVGKILILMAILSVVYGAVFSIIEKTYHMQVVAAFLPVVAIVVWILFIFLRIDRLKLEKGELSLNKENLNKKNVSGYMDKYVGTPRIHFTVDGQEILFEPYVNRYSRSDTSNKITAIGFFLKEKGIPEIKYQKLYRKILLLRLVIVLGIVAPVIFTV
;
A
#
# COMPACT_ATOMS: atom_id res chain seq x y z
N MET A 1 30.13 -9.03 -6.83
CA MET A 1 29.84 -7.60 -6.84
C MET A 1 29.59 -7.21 -5.40
N GLU A 2 30.58 -6.57 -4.75
CA GLU A 2 30.47 -6.20 -3.34
C GLU A 2 29.48 -5.03 -3.20
N LEU A 3 28.26 -5.33 -2.76
CA LEU A 3 27.21 -4.35 -2.44
C LEU A 3 27.44 -3.66 -1.07
N THR A 4 28.65 -3.78 -0.50
CA THR A 4 28.93 -3.48 0.91
C THR A 4 28.93 -1.98 1.26
N ASP A 5 29.04 -1.07 0.29
CA ASP A 5 29.14 0.38 0.56
C ASP A 5 28.04 1.25 -0.07
N GLU A 6 27.14 0.67 -0.85
CA GLU A 6 26.10 1.45 -1.52
C GLU A 6 24.90 1.69 -0.59
N LYS A 7 24.64 2.96 -0.28
CA LYS A 7 23.45 3.36 0.45
C LYS A 7 22.26 3.38 -0.52
N ILE A 8 21.32 2.46 -0.32
CA ILE A 8 20.03 2.46 -1.04
C ILE A 8 18.97 3.00 -0.11
N GLU A 9 18.27 4.03 -0.54
CA GLU A 9 17.11 4.60 0.18
C GLU A 9 15.95 4.76 -0.77
N LEU A 10 14.78 4.27 -0.35
CA LEU A 10 13.52 4.36 -1.07
C LEU A 10 12.44 4.93 -0.16
N ASN A 11 11.75 5.95 -0.63
CA ASN A 11 10.55 6.46 -0.01
C ASN A 11 9.32 5.81 -0.66
N GLY A 12 8.34 5.45 0.15
CA GLY A 12 7.17 4.75 -0.36
C GLY A 12 6.09 4.62 0.70
N MET A 13 5.23 3.65 0.51
CA MET A 13 4.12 3.34 1.41
C MET A 13 4.17 1.87 1.82
N ILE A 14 3.99 1.63 3.12
CA ILE A 14 3.87 0.29 3.69
C ILE A 14 2.41 -0.10 3.82
N HIS A 15 2.07 -1.26 3.30
CA HIS A 15 0.76 -1.88 3.47
C HIS A 15 0.86 -3.03 4.48
N LYS A 16 0.31 -2.80 5.69
CA LYS A 16 0.18 -3.81 6.77
C LYS A 16 -1.29 -3.98 7.14
N GLY A 17 -1.69 -5.18 7.50
CA GLY A 17 -3.03 -5.43 8.07
C GLY A 17 -4.21 -5.13 7.12
N VAL A 18 -3.99 -5.24 5.81
CA VAL A 18 -4.96 -4.90 4.76
C VAL A 18 -6.33 -5.55 4.97
N GLY A 19 -6.38 -6.75 5.57
CA GLY A 19 -7.65 -7.42 5.86
C GLY A 19 -8.56 -6.64 6.82
N LYS A 20 -7.99 -6.06 7.89
CA LYS A 20 -8.74 -5.22 8.85
C LYS A 20 -9.24 -3.93 8.21
N ILE A 21 -8.41 -3.32 7.37
CA ILE A 21 -8.76 -2.11 6.62
C ILE A 21 -9.89 -2.41 5.62
N LEU A 22 -9.85 -3.56 4.93
CA LEU A 22 -10.92 -4.00 4.04
C LEU A 22 -12.27 -4.08 4.74
N ILE A 23 -12.32 -4.72 5.91
CA ILE A 23 -13.54 -4.86 6.69
C ILE A 23 -14.06 -3.48 7.13
N LEU A 24 -13.17 -2.62 7.65
CA LEU A 24 -13.53 -1.27 8.06
C LEU A 24 -14.10 -0.46 6.89
N MET A 25 -13.45 -0.50 5.73
CA MET A 25 -13.91 0.23 4.54
C MET A 25 -15.23 -0.32 4.00
N ALA A 26 -15.45 -1.63 4.06
CA ALA A 26 -16.73 -2.23 3.69
C ALA A 26 -17.86 -1.75 4.62
N ILE A 27 -17.63 -1.73 5.93
CA ILE A 27 -18.59 -1.22 6.92
C ILE A 27 -18.88 0.27 6.65
N LEU A 28 -17.85 1.09 6.46
CA LEU A 28 -18.00 2.52 6.18
C LEU A 28 -18.77 2.78 4.87
N SER A 29 -18.57 1.96 3.83
CA SER A 29 -19.31 2.08 2.57
C SER A 29 -20.79 1.78 2.75
N VAL A 30 -21.15 0.76 3.56
CA VAL A 30 -22.55 0.44 3.86
C VAL A 30 -23.20 1.55 4.69
N VAL A 31 -22.53 2.03 5.74
CA VAL A 31 -23.01 3.14 6.58
C VAL A 31 -23.19 4.40 5.74
N TYR A 32 -22.23 4.73 4.88
CA TYR A 32 -22.32 5.86 3.98
C TYR A 32 -23.55 5.74 3.05
N GLY A 33 -23.75 4.58 2.41
CA GLY A 33 -24.91 4.35 1.53
C GLY A 33 -26.24 4.51 2.26
N ALA A 34 -26.34 4.00 3.49
CA ALA A 34 -27.54 4.14 4.32
C ALA A 34 -27.80 5.61 4.71
N VAL A 35 -26.77 6.32 5.18
CA VAL A 35 -26.86 7.75 5.55
C VAL A 35 -27.24 8.60 4.34
N PHE A 36 -26.61 8.33 3.18
CA PHE A 36 -26.91 9.01 1.94
C PHE A 36 -28.39 8.86 1.56
N SER A 37 -28.92 7.63 1.57
CA SER A 37 -30.31 7.35 1.24
C SER A 37 -31.30 8.06 2.19
N ILE A 38 -30.96 8.18 3.48
CA ILE A 38 -31.81 8.88 4.46
C ILE A 38 -31.80 10.39 4.20
N ILE A 39 -30.62 10.99 3.98
CA ILE A 39 -30.46 12.43 3.74
C ILE A 39 -31.19 12.83 2.45
N GLU A 40 -31.01 12.05 1.37
CA GLU A 40 -31.69 12.31 0.10
C GLU A 40 -33.23 12.29 0.26
N LYS A 41 -33.71 11.24 0.93
CA LYS A 41 -35.15 11.03 1.12
C LYS A 41 -35.83 12.08 2.03
N THR A 42 -35.08 12.56 3.04
CA THR A 42 -35.62 13.46 4.08
C THR A 42 -35.49 14.93 3.70
N TYR A 43 -34.39 15.31 3.05
CA TYR A 43 -34.02 16.72 2.87
C TYR A 43 -33.88 17.14 1.41
N HIS A 44 -34.02 16.24 0.43
CA HIS A 44 -33.74 16.51 -1.00
C HIS A 44 -32.39 17.19 -1.22
N MET A 45 -31.41 16.93 -0.33
CA MET A 45 -30.10 17.59 -0.31
C MET A 45 -29.06 16.80 -1.12
N GLN A 46 -29.32 16.54 -2.39
CA GLN A 46 -28.41 15.81 -3.28
C GLN A 46 -26.99 16.43 -3.31
N VAL A 47 -26.92 17.75 -3.27
CA VAL A 47 -25.65 18.49 -3.33
C VAL A 47 -24.78 18.20 -2.09
N VAL A 48 -25.37 18.26 -0.88
CA VAL A 48 -24.61 18.02 0.37
C VAL A 48 -24.14 16.57 0.45
N ALA A 49 -25.00 15.64 0.04
CA ALA A 49 -24.65 14.21 0.03
C ALA A 49 -23.55 13.87 -0.98
N ALA A 50 -23.49 14.57 -2.13
CA ALA A 50 -22.43 14.41 -3.10
C ALA A 50 -21.06 14.96 -2.61
N PHE A 51 -21.06 15.94 -1.70
CA PHE A 51 -19.81 16.51 -1.14
C PHE A 51 -19.10 15.58 -0.15
N LEU A 52 -19.83 14.74 0.59
CA LEU A 52 -19.24 13.82 1.58
C LEU A 52 -18.19 12.86 0.99
N PRO A 53 -18.43 12.17 -0.14
CA PRO A 53 -17.41 11.32 -0.76
C PRO A 53 -16.20 12.13 -1.25
N VAL A 54 -16.40 13.34 -1.75
CA VAL A 54 -15.30 14.21 -2.18
C VAL A 54 -14.40 14.56 -1.00
N VAL A 55 -14.99 14.95 0.13
CA VAL A 55 -14.25 15.22 1.37
C VAL A 55 -13.50 13.96 1.85
N ALA A 56 -14.16 12.80 1.84
CA ALA A 56 -13.53 11.54 2.22
C ALA A 56 -12.34 11.18 1.31
N ILE A 57 -12.46 11.40 0.00
CA ILE A 57 -11.37 11.20 -0.97
C ILE A 57 -10.22 12.17 -0.67
N VAL A 58 -10.50 13.45 -0.44
CA VAL A 58 -9.47 14.46 -0.14
C VAL A 58 -8.75 14.12 1.14
N VAL A 59 -9.46 13.77 2.21
CA VAL A 59 -8.86 13.35 3.49
C VAL A 59 -8.01 12.08 3.30
N TRP A 60 -8.49 11.11 2.53
CA TRP A 60 -7.75 9.89 2.24
C TRP A 60 -6.48 10.16 1.42
N ILE A 61 -6.57 11.03 0.40
CA ILE A 61 -5.41 11.47 -0.39
C ILE A 61 -4.39 12.17 0.51
N LEU A 62 -4.82 13.13 1.35
CA LEU A 62 -3.96 13.82 2.30
C LEU A 62 -3.28 12.83 3.26
N PHE A 63 -4.01 11.84 3.78
CA PHE A 63 -3.46 10.82 4.66
C PHE A 63 -2.38 9.97 3.99
N ILE A 64 -2.55 9.65 2.69
CA ILE A 64 -1.54 8.93 1.89
C ILE A 64 -0.31 9.82 1.68
N PHE A 65 -0.48 11.09 1.32
CA PHE A 65 0.63 12.02 1.06
C PHE A 65 1.41 12.38 2.32
N LEU A 66 0.76 12.38 3.49
CA LEU A 66 1.42 12.65 4.77
C LEU A 66 2.21 11.45 5.31
N ARG A 67 1.94 10.24 4.80
CA ARG A 67 2.62 9.03 5.24
C ARG A 67 3.76 8.69 4.29
N ILE A 68 4.98 8.99 4.74
CA ILE A 68 6.21 8.61 4.04
C ILE A 68 6.90 7.52 4.84
N ASP A 69 6.84 6.30 4.32
CA ASP A 69 7.59 5.17 4.85
C ASP A 69 8.94 5.08 4.12
N ARG A 70 10.00 4.68 4.82
CA ARG A 70 11.35 4.59 4.26
C ARG A 70 11.88 3.18 4.36
N LEU A 71 12.33 2.66 3.23
CA LEU A 71 13.12 1.42 3.14
C LEU A 71 14.57 1.80 2.85
N LYS A 72 15.49 1.38 3.71
CA LYS A 72 16.90 1.73 3.62
C LYS A 72 17.76 0.49 3.75
N LEU A 73 18.69 0.32 2.82
CA LEU A 73 19.79 -0.63 2.92
C LEU A 73 21.08 0.19 3.04
N GLU A 74 21.80 0.03 4.12
CA GLU A 74 23.08 0.71 4.38
C GLU A 74 23.97 -0.18 5.22
N LYS A 75 25.24 -0.30 4.83
CA LYS A 75 26.26 -1.09 5.55
C LYS A 75 25.83 -2.54 5.85
N GLY A 76 25.11 -3.17 4.92
CA GLY A 76 24.62 -4.54 5.11
C GLY A 76 23.47 -4.68 6.12
N GLU A 77 22.80 -3.59 6.47
CA GLU A 77 21.61 -3.58 7.31
C GLU A 77 20.40 -3.06 6.53
N LEU A 78 19.35 -3.87 6.49
CA LEU A 78 18.06 -3.48 5.90
C LEU A 78 17.13 -2.97 6.99
N SER A 79 16.63 -1.76 6.84
CA SER A 79 15.72 -1.14 7.79
C SER A 79 14.45 -0.61 7.11
N LEU A 80 13.33 -0.70 7.82
CA LEU A 80 12.03 -0.19 7.41
C LEU A 80 11.52 0.76 8.49
N ASN A 81 11.41 2.07 8.20
CA ASN A 81 11.05 3.10 9.18
C ASN A 81 11.90 3.07 10.47
N LYS A 82 13.23 2.93 10.32
CA LYS A 82 14.18 2.79 11.43
C LYS A 82 14.13 1.43 12.16
N GLU A 83 13.18 0.56 11.88
CA GLU A 83 13.17 -0.81 12.39
C GLU A 83 14.14 -1.66 11.57
N ASN A 84 15.14 -2.24 12.22
CA ASN A 84 16.12 -3.10 11.54
C ASN A 84 15.47 -4.46 11.23
N LEU A 85 15.29 -4.76 9.94
CA LEU A 85 14.72 -6.01 9.48
C LEU A 85 15.68 -7.20 9.66
N ASN A 86 16.99 -6.98 9.72
CA ASN A 86 17.96 -8.05 9.95
C ASN A 86 17.82 -8.67 11.35
N LYS A 87 17.28 -7.90 12.31
CA LYS A 87 17.02 -8.35 13.69
C LYS A 87 15.64 -8.99 13.85
N LYS A 88 14.79 -8.91 12.84
CA LYS A 88 13.45 -9.51 12.82
C LYS A 88 13.46 -10.81 12.04
N ASN A 89 12.50 -11.67 12.32
CA ASN A 89 12.35 -12.94 11.63
C ASN A 89 11.75 -12.72 10.22
N VAL A 90 12.59 -12.36 9.26
CA VAL A 90 12.19 -12.24 7.84
C VAL A 90 12.19 -13.65 7.25
N SER A 91 11.02 -14.21 7.02
CA SER A 91 10.84 -15.57 6.51
C SER A 91 10.69 -15.67 5.00
N GLY A 92 10.58 -14.53 4.31
CA GLY A 92 10.52 -14.54 2.86
C GLY A 92 10.43 -13.15 2.24
N TYR A 93 10.75 -13.05 0.95
CA TYR A 93 10.61 -11.82 0.18
C TYR A 93 10.18 -12.10 -1.26
N MET A 94 9.69 -11.06 -1.93
CA MET A 94 9.46 -11.07 -3.38
C MET A 94 9.67 -9.65 -3.93
N ASP A 95 10.52 -9.54 -4.95
CA ASP A 95 10.90 -8.28 -5.61
C ASP A 95 10.40 -8.18 -7.06
N LYS A 96 9.76 -9.25 -7.57
CA LYS A 96 9.29 -9.32 -8.96
C LYS A 96 7.81 -9.03 -9.07
N TYR A 97 7.48 -7.93 -9.73
CA TYR A 97 6.11 -7.53 -10.02
C TYR A 97 5.95 -7.10 -11.47
N VAL A 98 4.79 -7.41 -12.03
CA VAL A 98 4.38 -6.83 -13.30
C VAL A 98 3.88 -5.40 -13.03
N GLY A 99 4.46 -4.43 -13.69
CA GLY A 99 4.07 -3.02 -13.55
C GLY A 99 4.98 -2.21 -12.63
N THR A 100 4.44 -1.64 -11.54
CA THR A 100 5.20 -0.79 -10.62
C THR A 100 6.16 -1.62 -9.78
N PRO A 101 7.45 -1.24 -9.64
CA PRO A 101 8.39 -1.94 -8.78
C PRO A 101 7.91 -1.92 -7.33
N ARG A 102 7.97 -3.07 -6.67
CA ARG A 102 7.50 -3.27 -5.29
C ARG A 102 8.35 -4.34 -4.63
N ILE A 103 8.38 -4.33 -3.30
CA ILE A 103 8.98 -5.43 -2.56
C ILE A 103 8.02 -5.92 -1.47
N HIS A 104 7.89 -7.22 -1.38
CA HIS A 104 7.06 -7.90 -0.40
C HIS A 104 7.94 -8.63 0.58
N PHE A 105 7.66 -8.48 1.87
CA PHE A 105 8.35 -9.17 2.95
C PHE A 105 7.35 -9.97 3.77
N THR A 106 7.80 -11.10 4.31
CA THR A 106 7.11 -11.76 5.42
C THR A 106 7.99 -11.61 6.66
N VAL A 107 7.52 -10.82 7.63
CA VAL A 107 8.26 -10.48 8.86
C VAL A 107 7.41 -10.88 10.04
N ASP A 108 7.95 -11.72 10.92
CA ASP A 108 7.23 -12.27 12.09
C ASP A 108 5.85 -12.85 11.73
N GLY A 109 5.75 -13.53 10.58
CA GLY A 109 4.52 -14.10 10.06
C GLY A 109 3.53 -13.08 9.46
N GLN A 110 3.85 -11.79 9.47
CA GLN A 110 3.03 -10.76 8.85
C GLN A 110 3.51 -10.44 7.44
N GLU A 111 2.58 -10.37 6.52
CA GLU A 111 2.83 -9.92 5.15
C GLU A 111 2.91 -8.38 5.12
N ILE A 112 4.01 -7.86 4.63
CA ILE A 112 4.28 -6.43 4.46
C ILE A 112 4.57 -6.18 2.98
N LEU A 113 3.84 -5.29 2.35
CA LEU A 113 4.16 -4.80 1.01
C LEU A 113 4.67 -3.37 1.11
N PHE A 114 5.87 -3.13 0.59
CA PHE A 114 6.41 -1.80 0.39
C PHE A 114 6.25 -1.40 -1.08
N GLU A 115 5.53 -0.31 -1.30
CA GLU A 115 5.29 0.29 -2.61
C GLU A 115 6.03 1.63 -2.68
N PRO A 116 7.17 1.72 -3.40
CA PRO A 116 7.92 2.97 -3.50
C PRO A 116 7.15 4.01 -4.29
N TYR A 117 7.37 5.28 -3.97
CA TYR A 117 6.89 6.38 -4.78
C TYR A 117 7.74 6.47 -6.06
N VAL A 118 7.11 6.20 -7.18
CA VAL A 118 7.78 6.15 -8.48
C VAL A 118 7.17 7.22 -9.39
N ASN A 119 7.99 8.13 -9.84
CA ASN A 119 7.62 8.99 -10.95
C ASN A 119 8.06 8.34 -12.29
N ARG A 120 7.58 8.88 -13.39
CA ARG A 120 7.84 8.35 -14.74
C ARG A 120 9.34 8.24 -15.05
N TYR A 121 10.15 9.14 -14.52
CA TYR A 121 11.58 9.23 -14.79
C TYR A 121 12.43 8.36 -13.85
N SER A 122 11.95 8.07 -12.64
CA SER A 122 12.68 7.29 -11.64
C SER A 122 12.37 5.80 -11.65
N ARG A 123 11.51 5.33 -12.56
CA ARG A 123 11.02 3.94 -12.56
C ARG A 123 12.14 2.91 -12.71
N SER A 124 13.08 3.15 -13.65
CA SER A 124 14.20 2.23 -13.88
C SER A 124 15.14 2.19 -12.68
N ASP A 125 15.53 3.35 -12.14
CA ASP A 125 16.36 3.45 -10.95
C ASP A 125 15.73 2.78 -9.73
N THR A 126 14.44 3.03 -9.49
CA THR A 126 13.69 2.38 -8.41
C THR A 126 13.63 0.86 -8.59
N SER A 127 13.43 0.39 -9.82
CA SER A 127 13.44 -1.05 -10.12
C SER A 127 14.79 -1.67 -9.81
N ASN A 128 15.88 -1.03 -10.21
CA ASN A 128 17.24 -1.50 -9.93
C ASN A 128 17.52 -1.55 -8.41
N LYS A 129 17.11 -0.53 -7.67
CA LYS A 129 17.23 -0.49 -6.21
C LYS A 129 16.43 -1.61 -5.51
N ILE A 130 15.20 -1.87 -5.96
CA ILE A 130 14.40 -2.99 -5.46
C ILE A 130 15.07 -4.32 -5.74
N THR A 131 15.59 -4.51 -6.95
CA THR A 131 16.31 -5.72 -7.34
C THR A 131 17.58 -5.91 -6.50
N ALA A 132 18.33 -4.83 -6.24
CA ALA A 132 19.51 -4.88 -5.38
C ALA A 132 19.17 -5.30 -3.93
N ILE A 133 18.06 -4.80 -3.38
CA ILE A 133 17.55 -5.25 -2.07
C ILE A 133 17.17 -6.74 -2.13
N GLY A 134 16.52 -7.19 -3.22
CA GLY A 134 16.22 -8.61 -3.42
C GLY A 134 17.47 -9.48 -3.45
N PHE A 135 18.52 -9.08 -4.14
CA PHE A 135 19.81 -9.79 -4.12
C PHE A 135 20.42 -9.86 -2.72
N PHE A 136 20.41 -8.75 -1.99
CA PHE A 136 20.87 -8.72 -0.61
C PHE A 136 20.13 -9.73 0.28
N LEU A 137 18.80 -9.79 0.18
CA LEU A 137 17.99 -10.73 0.95
C LEU A 137 18.27 -12.18 0.58
N LYS A 138 18.51 -12.45 -0.70
CA LYS A 138 18.91 -13.77 -1.20
C LYS A 138 20.28 -14.18 -0.65
N GLU A 139 21.26 -13.29 -0.63
CA GLU A 139 22.59 -13.53 -0.02
C GLU A 139 22.50 -13.82 1.48
N LYS A 140 21.53 -13.23 2.18
CA LYS A 140 21.23 -13.53 3.60
C LYS A 140 20.46 -14.86 3.77
N GLY A 141 20.23 -15.63 2.71
CA GLY A 141 19.55 -16.93 2.76
C GLY A 141 18.05 -16.83 2.94
N ILE A 142 17.44 -15.64 2.75
CA ILE A 142 15.99 -15.46 2.85
C ILE A 142 15.34 -15.99 1.56
N PRO A 143 14.37 -16.92 1.65
CA PRO A 143 13.76 -17.52 0.46
C PRO A 143 12.89 -16.53 -0.32
N GLU A 144 12.95 -16.62 -1.64
CA GLU A 144 12.05 -15.88 -2.53
C GLU A 144 10.65 -16.51 -2.51
N ILE A 145 9.62 -15.70 -2.26
CA ILE A 145 8.22 -16.11 -2.22
C ILE A 145 7.59 -15.90 -3.60
N LYS A 146 6.92 -16.94 -4.14
CA LYS A 146 6.26 -16.86 -5.47
C LYS A 146 4.83 -16.28 -5.44
N TYR A 147 4.20 -16.14 -4.27
CA TYR A 147 2.78 -15.89 -4.18
C TYR A 147 2.41 -14.48 -3.70
N GLN A 148 1.46 -13.83 -4.42
CA GLN A 148 1.07 -12.42 -4.25
C GLN A 148 -0.29 -12.24 -3.55
N LYS A 149 -0.54 -12.96 -2.45
CA LYS A 149 -1.84 -12.90 -1.74
C LYS A 149 -2.16 -11.48 -1.23
N LEU A 150 -1.17 -10.81 -0.67
CA LEU A 150 -1.33 -9.46 -0.13
C LEU A 150 -1.64 -8.45 -1.23
N TYR A 151 -0.99 -8.55 -2.39
CA TYR A 151 -1.26 -7.66 -3.51
C TYR A 151 -2.71 -7.77 -4.01
N ARG A 152 -3.25 -9.00 -4.11
CA ARG A 152 -4.66 -9.21 -4.47
C ARG A 152 -5.60 -8.59 -3.45
N LYS A 153 -5.30 -8.69 -2.16
CA LYS A 153 -6.08 -8.02 -1.11
C LYS A 153 -6.05 -6.50 -1.24
N ILE A 154 -4.88 -5.91 -1.56
CA ILE A 154 -4.75 -4.46 -1.78
C ILE A 154 -5.52 -4.02 -3.01
N LEU A 155 -5.45 -4.77 -4.11
CA LEU A 155 -6.21 -4.48 -5.31
C LEU A 155 -7.72 -4.53 -5.04
N LEU A 156 -8.18 -5.55 -4.32
CA LEU A 156 -9.58 -5.69 -3.92
C LEU A 156 -10.01 -4.52 -3.03
N LEU A 157 -9.16 -4.09 -2.08
CA LEU A 157 -9.43 -2.91 -1.24
C LEU A 157 -9.63 -1.66 -2.09
N ARG A 158 -8.74 -1.40 -3.05
CA ARG A 158 -8.87 -0.25 -3.96
C ARG A 158 -10.17 -0.31 -4.76
N LEU A 159 -10.54 -1.49 -5.25
CA LEU A 159 -11.79 -1.69 -5.98
C LEU A 159 -13.02 -1.41 -5.09
N VAL A 160 -13.04 -1.95 -3.87
CA VAL A 160 -14.15 -1.73 -2.90
C VAL A 160 -14.30 -0.25 -2.56
N ILE A 161 -13.20 0.47 -2.36
CA ILE A 161 -13.21 1.92 -2.10
C ILE A 161 -13.84 2.66 -3.29
N VAL A 162 -13.37 2.38 -4.51
CA VAL A 162 -13.88 3.03 -5.71
C VAL A 162 -15.37 2.74 -5.90
N LEU A 163 -15.78 1.49 -5.78
CA LEU A 163 -17.19 1.11 -5.92
C LEU A 163 -18.06 1.72 -4.81
N GLY A 164 -17.61 1.73 -3.56
CA GLY A 164 -18.33 2.32 -2.44
C GLY A 164 -18.56 3.83 -2.57
N ILE A 165 -17.64 4.53 -3.27
CA ILE A 165 -17.74 5.97 -3.50
C ILE A 165 -18.60 6.27 -4.75
N VAL A 166 -18.40 5.50 -5.81
CA VAL A 166 -19.01 5.77 -7.13
C VAL A 166 -20.42 5.22 -7.24
N ALA A 167 -20.70 4.06 -6.65
CA ALA A 167 -22.01 3.42 -6.77
C ALA A 167 -23.18 4.31 -6.26
N PRO A 168 -23.13 4.93 -5.06
CA PRO A 168 -24.19 5.82 -4.61
C PRO A 168 -24.46 6.98 -5.57
N VAL A 169 -23.41 7.52 -6.20
CA VAL A 169 -23.55 8.63 -7.16
C VAL A 169 -24.21 8.19 -8.45
N ILE A 170 -23.91 6.98 -8.95
CA ILE A 170 -24.52 6.47 -10.20
C ILE A 170 -26.00 6.10 -10.02
N PHE A 171 -26.36 5.57 -8.84
CA PHE A 171 -27.73 5.12 -8.60
C PHE A 171 -28.71 6.23 -8.17
N THR A 172 -28.21 7.47 -7.96
CA THR A 172 -29.03 8.64 -7.61
C THR A 172 -29.25 9.62 -8.77
N VAL A 173 -28.61 9.38 -9.91
CA VAL A 173 -28.85 10.09 -11.18
C VAL A 173 -29.80 9.28 -12.03
#